data_4f00a5928d90cdebdb009abccd064447
#
_entry.id   4f00a5928d90cdebdb009abccd064447
#
_cell.length_a   1.000
_cell.length_b   1.000
_cell.length_c   1.000
_cell.angle_alpha   90.00
_cell.angle_beta   90.00
_cell.angle_gamma   90.00
#
_symmetry.space_group_name_H-M   'P 1'
#
loop_
_entity.id
_entity.type
_entity.pdbx_description
1 polymer ?
#
loop_
_entity_poly.entity_id
_entity_poly.type
_entity_poly.pdbx_seq_one_letter_code
_entity_poly.pdbx_strand_id
1 'polypeptide(L)'
;LNNHSSLPANRQKCSRRHIDARSFHGKLCSTENIRMHSRDAVFLDELCPKLRVRRWRQSLHTYTGKSCIYCGKPSESIDHILPRANGGLSVTENCVPACLSCNGHKSDADVFDWYRRQRFYDPRRAMAIRAWMDGDLRLALRLLQWAQPQDASQPNPDGGTELSYQPA
;
A
#
# COMPACT_ATOMS: atom_id res chain seq x y z
N LEU A 1 -3.84 1.72 -58.49
CA LEU A 1 -3.01 2.89 -58.16
C LEU A 1 -3.00 3.04 -56.65
N ASN A 2 -1.91 2.57 -56.06
CA ASN A 2 -1.66 2.53 -54.60
C ASN A 2 -1.14 3.91 -54.17
N ASN A 3 -1.63 4.44 -53.03
CA ASN A 3 -0.95 5.44 -52.27
C ASN A 3 -0.97 5.11 -50.77
N HIS A 4 0.14 4.51 -50.29
CA HIS A 4 0.48 4.41 -48.88
C HIS A 4 1.11 5.73 -48.44
N SER A 5 0.45 6.43 -47.55
CA SER A 5 1.03 7.59 -46.85
C SER A 5 1.46 7.15 -45.45
N SER A 6 2.76 6.95 -45.27
CA SER A 6 3.42 6.67 -44.01
C SER A 6 3.57 7.97 -43.20
N LEU A 7 3.08 7.99 -41.96
CA LEU A 7 3.36 9.08 -40.99
C LEU A 7 4.65 8.76 -40.23
N PRO A 8 5.55 9.74 -40.01
CA PRO A 8 6.80 9.52 -39.28
C PRO A 8 6.57 9.53 -37.76
N ALA A 9 7.13 8.52 -37.09
CA ALA A 9 7.22 8.45 -35.63
C ALA A 9 8.20 9.50 -35.11
N ASN A 10 7.70 10.48 -34.37
CA ASN A 10 8.50 11.50 -33.71
C ASN A 10 9.06 10.93 -32.37
N ARG A 11 10.28 10.40 -32.43
CA ARG A 11 11.06 10.01 -31.26
C ARG A 11 11.78 11.25 -30.71
N GLN A 12 11.18 11.94 -29.75
CA GLN A 12 11.91 12.94 -28.97
C GLN A 12 12.91 12.23 -28.03
N LYS A 13 14.19 12.28 -28.43
CA LYS A 13 15.32 11.88 -27.58
C LYS A 13 15.50 12.93 -26.48
N CYS A 14 15.25 12.53 -25.24
CA CYS A 14 15.57 13.30 -24.06
C CYS A 14 17.10 13.32 -23.89
N SER A 15 17.73 14.45 -24.25
CA SER A 15 19.16 14.69 -24.10
C SER A 15 19.54 14.74 -22.63
N ARG A 16 20.38 13.80 -22.17
CA ARG A 16 21.05 13.84 -20.87
C ARG A 16 22.09 14.96 -20.89
N ARG A 17 21.82 16.10 -20.29
CA ARG A 17 22.87 17.05 -19.94
C ARG A 17 23.59 16.55 -18.70
N HIS A 18 24.86 16.25 -18.87
CA HIS A 18 25.85 16.02 -17.84
C HIS A 18 26.01 17.32 -17.06
N ILE A 19 25.69 17.35 -15.79
CA ILE A 19 26.00 18.45 -14.87
C ILE A 19 27.18 17.98 -14.04
N ASP A 20 28.32 18.60 -14.23
CA ASP A 20 29.56 18.37 -13.48
C ASP A 20 29.36 18.64 -11.99
N ALA A 21 29.69 17.63 -11.18
CA ALA A 21 29.74 17.72 -9.74
C ALA A 21 31.11 18.23 -9.29
N ARG A 22 31.35 19.54 -9.33
CA ARG A 22 32.44 20.18 -8.56
C ARG A 22 32.08 21.60 -8.19
N SER A 23 32.18 21.85 -6.88
CA SER A 23 32.14 23.16 -6.21
C SER A 23 30.78 23.59 -5.67
N PHE A 24 30.46 23.11 -4.46
CA PHE A 24 29.83 23.95 -3.44
C PHE A 24 30.32 23.52 -2.05
N HIS A 25 31.40 24.22 -1.61
CA HIS A 25 31.83 24.27 -0.23
C HIS A 25 30.93 25.26 0.51
N GLY A 26 30.31 24.77 1.58
CA GLY A 26 30.05 25.56 2.78
C GLY A 26 28.89 26.54 2.76
N LYS A 27 27.77 26.09 3.36
CA LYS A 27 27.12 26.85 4.46
C LYS A 27 26.14 25.91 5.15
N LEU A 28 26.39 25.64 6.42
CA LEU A 28 25.42 25.07 7.34
C LEU A 28 24.17 25.93 7.28
N CYS A 29 23.13 25.42 6.67
CA CYS A 29 21.79 25.98 6.75
C CYS A 29 21.10 25.32 7.91
N SER A 30 20.87 26.12 8.93
CA SER A 30 20.08 25.80 10.11
C SER A 30 18.82 25.06 9.69
N THR A 31 18.51 23.95 10.40
CA THR A 31 17.25 23.25 10.29
C THR A 31 16.12 24.11 10.87
N GLU A 32 15.75 25.16 10.17
CA GLU A 32 14.47 25.80 10.40
C GLU A 32 13.40 24.85 9.85
N ASN A 33 12.61 24.29 10.75
CA ASN A 33 11.37 23.59 10.48
C ASN A 33 10.45 24.51 9.69
N ILE A 34 10.57 24.48 8.37
CA ILE A 34 9.60 25.13 7.49
C ILE A 34 8.29 24.34 7.67
N ARG A 35 7.42 24.86 8.54
CA ARG A 35 6.01 24.44 8.60
C ARG A 35 5.39 24.84 7.26
N MET A 36 5.44 23.95 6.29
CA MET A 36 4.71 24.14 5.05
C MET A 36 3.22 24.25 5.39
N HIS A 37 2.60 25.34 5.01
CA HIS A 37 1.16 25.52 5.15
C HIS A 37 0.47 24.39 4.36
N SER A 38 -0.64 23.88 4.90
CA SER A 38 -1.39 22.78 4.25
C SER A 38 -1.81 23.11 2.81
N ARG A 39 -1.98 24.38 2.47
CA ARG A 39 -2.25 24.86 1.11
C ARG A 39 -1.07 24.65 0.16
N ASP A 40 0.15 24.89 0.63
CA ASP A 40 1.37 24.70 -0.19
C ASP A 40 1.62 23.22 -0.46
N ALA A 41 1.26 22.36 0.48
CA ALA A 41 1.34 20.93 0.32
C ALA A 41 0.39 20.40 -0.75
N VAL A 42 -0.85 20.91 -0.82
CA VAL A 42 -1.82 20.56 -1.88
C VAL A 42 -1.31 21.03 -3.24
N PHE A 43 -0.82 22.26 -3.32
CA PHE A 43 -0.28 22.83 -4.55
C PHE A 43 0.93 22.04 -5.10
N LEU A 44 1.83 21.60 -4.23
CA LEU A 44 2.97 20.77 -4.62
C LEU A 44 2.54 19.39 -5.13
N ASP A 45 1.46 18.81 -4.58
CA ASP A 45 0.91 17.54 -5.05
C ASP A 45 0.31 17.63 -6.45
N GLU A 46 -0.30 18.76 -6.78
CA GLU A 46 -0.82 19.00 -8.14
C GLU A 46 0.31 19.16 -9.16
N LEU A 47 1.39 19.84 -8.76
CA LEU A 47 2.54 20.12 -9.65
C LEU A 47 3.51 18.95 -9.77
N CYS A 48 3.57 18.02 -8.79
CA CYS A 48 4.53 16.93 -8.78
C CYS A 48 3.86 15.55 -8.69
N PRO A 49 3.61 14.87 -9.83
CA PRO A 49 3.01 13.55 -9.86
C PRO A 49 3.72 12.51 -9.00
N LYS A 50 5.04 12.62 -8.84
CA LYS A 50 5.83 11.70 -7.98
C LYS A 50 5.47 11.86 -6.49
N LEU A 51 5.23 13.09 -6.02
CA LEU A 51 4.82 13.34 -4.63
C LEU A 51 3.42 12.79 -4.38
N ARG A 52 2.49 12.97 -5.31
CA ARG A 52 1.13 12.42 -5.25
C ARG A 52 1.16 10.90 -5.12
N VAL A 53 1.91 10.20 -5.96
CA VAL A 53 2.07 8.74 -5.89
C VAL A 53 2.71 8.31 -4.56
N ARG A 54 3.72 9.04 -4.07
CA ARG A 54 4.35 8.74 -2.78
C ARG A 54 3.37 8.87 -1.62
N ARG A 55 2.57 9.95 -1.57
CA ARG A 55 1.56 10.17 -0.54
C ARG A 55 0.45 9.12 -0.59
N TRP A 56 -0.03 8.80 -1.78
CA TRP A 56 -0.99 7.73 -1.97
C TRP A 56 -0.47 6.39 -1.43
N ARG A 57 0.77 5.99 -1.74
CA ARG A 57 1.37 4.77 -1.16
C ARG A 57 1.47 4.86 0.37
N GLN A 58 1.87 6.00 0.90
CA GLN A 58 1.90 6.22 2.34
C GLN A 58 0.53 6.08 2.98
N SER A 59 -0.54 6.61 2.36
CA SER A 59 -1.90 6.45 2.88
C SER A 59 -2.32 4.97 2.94
N LEU A 60 -2.00 4.17 1.92
CA LEU A 60 -2.28 2.73 1.94
C LEU A 60 -1.62 2.03 3.14
N HIS A 61 -0.33 2.30 3.39
CA HIS A 61 0.35 1.77 4.58
C HIS A 61 -0.31 2.23 5.89
N THR A 62 -0.73 3.49 5.96
CA THR A 62 -1.39 4.06 7.14
C THR A 62 -2.74 3.39 7.40
N TYR A 63 -3.53 3.12 6.36
CA TYR A 63 -4.82 2.42 6.50
C TYR A 63 -4.71 1.09 7.23
N THR A 64 -3.66 0.31 6.98
CA THR A 64 -3.46 -1.00 7.63
C THR A 64 -2.61 -0.93 8.90
N GLY A 65 -2.34 0.27 9.44
CA GLY A 65 -1.43 0.44 10.57
C GLY A 65 -0.01 -0.03 10.25
N LYS A 66 0.44 0.15 9.01
CA LYS A 66 1.73 -0.31 8.46
C LYS A 66 1.92 -1.83 8.54
N SER A 67 0.82 -2.59 8.54
CA SER A 67 0.84 -4.04 8.55
C SER A 67 0.61 -4.63 7.16
N CYS A 68 1.30 -5.72 6.86
CA CYS A 68 1.09 -6.51 5.64
C CYS A 68 -0.32 -7.13 5.66
N ILE A 69 -1.10 -6.91 4.61
CA ILE A 69 -2.46 -7.43 4.52
C ILE A 69 -2.50 -8.97 4.59
N TYR A 70 -1.47 -9.63 4.09
CA TYR A 70 -1.38 -11.10 4.05
C TYR A 70 -1.00 -11.72 5.38
N CYS A 71 0.11 -11.32 5.99
CA CYS A 71 0.69 -11.99 7.16
C CYS A 71 0.72 -11.16 8.45
N GLY A 72 0.36 -9.87 8.41
CA GLY A 72 0.36 -8.99 9.57
C GLY A 72 1.74 -8.44 9.99
N LYS A 73 2.84 -8.88 9.38
CA LYS A 73 4.17 -8.31 9.61
C LYS A 73 4.25 -6.87 9.10
N PRO A 74 5.26 -6.07 9.48
CA PRO A 74 5.44 -4.72 8.95
C PRO A 74 5.41 -4.69 7.43
N SER A 75 4.68 -3.73 6.84
CA SER A 75 4.59 -3.54 5.40
C SER A 75 5.65 -2.57 4.90
N GLU A 76 6.37 -2.96 3.85
CA GLU A 76 7.49 -2.20 3.28
C GLU A 76 7.28 -1.91 1.79
N SER A 77 6.30 -2.57 1.18
CA SER A 77 5.98 -2.46 -0.24
C SER A 77 4.48 -2.40 -0.48
N ILE A 78 4.12 -2.02 -1.71
CA ILE A 78 2.74 -2.12 -2.21
C ILE A 78 2.71 -3.23 -3.24
N ASP A 79 1.84 -4.20 -3.01
CA ASP A 79 1.56 -5.29 -3.94
C ASP A 79 0.31 -4.97 -4.77
N HIS A 80 0.28 -5.46 -6.01
CA HIS A 80 -0.90 -5.45 -6.87
C HIS A 80 -1.62 -6.78 -6.74
N ILE A 81 -2.84 -6.79 -6.21
CA ILE A 81 -3.66 -8.00 -6.03
C ILE A 81 -3.80 -8.72 -7.36
N LEU A 82 -4.32 -8.04 -8.39
CA LEU A 82 -4.18 -8.43 -9.77
C LEU A 82 -2.83 -7.90 -10.28
N PRO A 83 -1.89 -8.78 -10.63
CA PRO A 83 -0.55 -8.38 -11.06
C PRO A 83 -0.56 -7.46 -12.27
N ARG A 84 0.38 -6.53 -12.34
CA ARG A 84 0.52 -5.62 -13.48
C ARG A 84 0.76 -6.37 -14.79
N ALA A 85 1.48 -7.48 -14.74
CA ALA A 85 1.69 -8.36 -15.89
C ALA A 85 0.37 -8.89 -16.46
N ASN A 86 -0.66 -9.04 -15.61
CA ASN A 86 -2.00 -9.51 -15.97
C ASN A 86 -3.02 -8.36 -16.15
N GLY A 87 -2.53 -7.13 -16.38
CA GLY A 87 -3.37 -5.97 -16.61
C GLY A 87 -3.84 -5.23 -15.34
N GLY A 88 -3.30 -5.55 -14.17
CA GLY A 88 -3.64 -4.90 -12.92
C GLY A 88 -3.29 -3.41 -12.88
N LEU A 89 -4.26 -2.57 -12.52
CA LEU A 89 -4.11 -1.13 -12.43
C LEU A 89 -3.57 -0.71 -11.06
N SER A 90 -2.88 0.45 -11.03
CA SER A 90 -2.40 1.06 -9.78
C SER A 90 -3.50 1.95 -9.17
N VAL A 91 -4.57 1.32 -8.70
CA VAL A 91 -5.71 1.92 -8.00
C VAL A 91 -5.81 1.35 -6.59
N THR A 92 -6.53 2.04 -5.70
CA THR A 92 -6.62 1.66 -4.28
C THR A 92 -7.16 0.25 -4.11
N GLU A 93 -8.16 -0.13 -4.86
CA GLU A 93 -8.85 -1.43 -4.81
C GLU A 93 -7.95 -2.60 -5.25
N ASN A 94 -6.91 -2.30 -6.02
CA ASN A 94 -5.96 -3.31 -6.52
C ASN A 94 -4.58 -3.22 -5.86
N CYS A 95 -4.33 -2.24 -5.00
CA CYS A 95 -3.02 -2.02 -4.38
C CYS A 95 -3.11 -2.16 -2.87
N VAL A 96 -2.33 -3.07 -2.30
CA VAL A 96 -2.36 -3.39 -0.87
C VAL A 96 -0.98 -3.31 -0.23
N PRO A 97 -0.90 -2.87 1.03
CA PRO A 97 0.35 -2.92 1.80
C PRO A 97 0.80 -4.36 2.02
N ALA A 98 2.03 -4.66 1.67
CA ALA A 98 2.64 -5.98 1.83
C ALA A 98 4.08 -5.90 2.34
N CYS A 99 4.53 -6.90 3.07
CA CYS A 99 5.94 -7.06 3.34
C CYS A 99 6.67 -7.57 2.08
N LEU A 100 7.97 -7.35 1.99
CA LEU A 100 8.77 -7.74 0.82
C LEU A 100 8.69 -9.25 0.54
N SER A 101 8.66 -10.06 1.60
CA SER A 101 8.55 -11.52 1.47
C SER A 101 7.24 -11.95 0.83
N CYS A 102 6.08 -11.45 1.31
CA CYS A 102 4.79 -11.81 0.73
C CYS A 102 4.65 -11.32 -0.71
N ASN A 103 5.06 -10.07 -0.98
CA ASN A 103 5.02 -9.49 -2.30
C ASN A 103 5.89 -10.27 -3.29
N GLY A 104 7.13 -10.59 -2.91
CA GLY A 104 8.05 -11.37 -3.75
C GLY A 104 7.57 -12.81 -3.99
N HIS A 105 7.03 -13.50 -2.96
CA HIS A 105 6.52 -14.86 -3.11
C HIS A 105 5.23 -14.93 -3.93
N LYS A 106 4.36 -13.93 -3.81
CA LYS A 106 3.13 -13.89 -4.61
C LYS A 106 3.46 -13.65 -6.07
N SER A 107 4.38 -12.71 -6.35
CA SER A 107 4.74 -12.35 -7.74
C SER A 107 3.49 -12.09 -8.60
N ASP A 108 3.35 -12.80 -9.71
CA ASP A 108 2.23 -12.71 -10.68
C ASP A 108 1.16 -13.80 -10.49
N ALA A 109 1.22 -14.55 -9.39
CA ALA A 109 0.20 -15.54 -9.07
C ALA A 109 -1.15 -14.90 -8.72
N ASP A 110 -2.24 -15.64 -8.93
CA ASP A 110 -3.55 -15.29 -8.37
C ASP A 110 -3.46 -15.20 -6.85
N VAL A 111 -4.01 -14.13 -6.30
CA VAL A 111 -3.89 -13.82 -4.87
C VAL A 111 -4.50 -14.89 -3.99
N PHE A 112 -5.70 -15.41 -4.34
CA PHE A 112 -6.40 -16.37 -3.48
C PHE A 112 -5.81 -17.76 -3.61
N ASP A 113 -5.38 -18.16 -4.80
CA ASP A 113 -4.71 -19.44 -5.01
C ASP A 113 -3.35 -19.46 -4.34
N TRP A 114 -2.60 -18.38 -4.41
CA TRP A 114 -1.35 -18.25 -3.70
C TRP A 114 -1.57 -18.21 -2.18
N TYR A 115 -2.50 -17.37 -1.70
CA TYR A 115 -2.68 -17.14 -0.27
C TYR A 115 -3.16 -18.37 0.48
N ARG A 116 -4.08 -19.17 -0.09
CA ARG A 116 -4.57 -20.43 0.50
C ARG A 116 -3.47 -21.45 0.80
N ARG A 117 -2.35 -21.39 0.08
CA ARG A 117 -1.21 -22.31 0.25
C ARG A 117 -0.21 -21.84 1.31
N GLN A 118 -0.41 -20.65 1.89
CA GLN A 118 0.53 -20.10 2.87
C GLN A 118 0.27 -20.68 4.26
N ARG A 119 1.36 -20.93 5.02
CA ARG A 119 1.25 -21.37 6.42
C ARG A 119 0.57 -20.36 7.34
N PHE A 120 0.61 -19.08 6.96
CA PHE A 120 -0.02 -17.97 7.67
C PHE A 120 -1.41 -17.61 7.10
N TYR A 121 -2.03 -18.53 6.38
CA TYR A 121 -3.38 -18.31 5.87
C TYR A 121 -4.37 -18.07 7.00
N ASP A 122 -5.12 -16.96 6.91
CA ASP A 122 -6.21 -16.61 7.82
C ASP A 122 -7.45 -16.27 6.98
N PRO A 123 -8.59 -16.98 7.17
CA PRO A 123 -9.82 -16.70 6.45
C PRO A 123 -10.31 -15.26 6.60
N ARG A 124 -10.10 -14.63 7.77
CA ARG A 124 -10.47 -13.22 8.00
C ARG A 124 -9.68 -12.28 7.13
N ARG A 125 -8.37 -12.54 6.95
CA ARG A 125 -7.51 -11.77 6.04
C ARG A 125 -7.89 -12.01 4.58
N ALA A 126 -8.28 -13.24 4.20
CA ALA A 126 -8.79 -13.52 2.86
C ALA A 126 -10.07 -12.72 2.58
N MET A 127 -10.99 -12.66 3.55
CA MET A 127 -12.19 -11.81 3.44
C MET A 127 -11.84 -10.31 3.40
N ALA A 128 -10.84 -9.88 4.16
CA ALA A 128 -10.37 -8.50 4.12
C ALA A 128 -9.80 -8.11 2.73
N ILE A 129 -9.04 -9.02 2.10
CA ILE A 129 -8.53 -8.82 0.74
C ILE A 129 -9.72 -8.69 -0.24
N ARG A 130 -10.74 -9.53 -0.12
CA ARG A 130 -11.94 -9.44 -0.94
C ARG A 130 -12.66 -8.11 -0.76
N ALA A 131 -12.95 -7.71 0.48
CA ALA A 131 -13.59 -6.44 0.80
C ALA A 131 -12.76 -5.23 0.28
N TRP A 132 -11.43 -5.32 0.34
CA TRP A 132 -10.54 -4.30 -0.22
C TRP A 132 -10.70 -4.17 -1.74
N MET A 133 -10.74 -5.31 -2.46
CA MET A 133 -10.95 -5.33 -3.92
C MET A 133 -12.32 -4.76 -4.31
N ASP A 134 -13.34 -4.97 -3.48
CA ASP A 134 -14.69 -4.46 -3.69
C ASP A 134 -14.83 -2.98 -3.29
N GLY A 135 -13.74 -2.33 -2.83
CA GLY A 135 -13.71 -0.92 -2.40
C GLY A 135 -14.26 -0.68 -1.00
N ASP A 136 -14.69 -1.71 -0.27
CA ASP A 136 -15.14 -1.57 1.12
C ASP A 136 -13.95 -1.63 2.09
N LEU A 137 -13.19 -0.53 2.10
CA LEU A 137 -12.01 -0.39 2.98
C LEU A 137 -12.39 -0.45 4.46
N ARG A 138 -13.60 -0.03 4.84
CA ARG A 138 -14.06 -0.05 6.23
C ARG A 138 -14.24 -1.48 6.72
N LEU A 139 -14.89 -2.32 5.94
CA LEU A 139 -15.02 -3.75 6.25
C LEU A 139 -13.66 -4.44 6.25
N ALA A 140 -12.82 -4.16 5.24
CA ALA A 140 -11.48 -4.72 5.16
C ALA A 140 -10.66 -4.45 6.43
N LEU A 141 -10.65 -3.19 6.92
CA LEU A 141 -9.92 -2.82 8.13
C LEU A 141 -10.46 -3.52 9.38
N ARG A 142 -11.78 -3.64 9.52
CA ARG A 142 -12.41 -4.34 10.65
C ARG A 142 -12.00 -5.82 10.66
N LEU A 143 -12.03 -6.48 9.51
CA LEU A 143 -11.60 -7.87 9.36
C LEU A 143 -10.11 -8.06 9.70
N LEU A 144 -9.25 -7.10 9.29
CA LEU A 144 -7.83 -7.12 9.63
C LEU A 144 -7.58 -6.97 11.13
N GLN A 145 -8.36 -6.14 11.82
CA GLN A 145 -8.30 -6.01 13.30
C GLN A 145 -8.64 -7.33 13.99
N TRP A 146 -9.65 -8.03 13.52
CA TRP A 146 -10.02 -9.35 14.09
C TRP A 146 -9.00 -10.46 13.77
N ALA A 147 -8.24 -10.31 12.70
CA ALA A 147 -7.20 -11.26 12.32
C ALA A 147 -5.87 -11.04 13.06
N GLN A 148 -5.71 -9.95 13.80
CA GLN A 148 -4.53 -9.75 14.64
C GLN A 148 -4.61 -10.62 15.89
N PRO A 149 -3.49 -11.20 16.36
CA PRO A 149 -3.46 -11.82 17.68
C PRO A 149 -3.94 -10.77 18.70
N GLN A 150 -4.96 -11.10 19.48
CA GLN A 150 -5.32 -10.25 20.60
C GLN A 150 -4.17 -10.36 21.60
N ASP A 151 -3.45 -9.25 21.82
CA ASP A 151 -2.51 -9.18 22.92
C ASP A 151 -3.30 -9.49 24.20
N ALA A 152 -2.87 -10.53 24.94
CA ALA A 152 -3.51 -11.00 26.15
C ALA A 152 -3.60 -9.94 27.28
N SER A 153 -3.22 -8.71 26.99
CA SER A 153 -3.19 -7.54 27.88
C SER A 153 -4.34 -6.55 27.69
N GLN A 154 -5.26 -6.77 26.71
CA GLN A 154 -6.46 -5.93 26.64
C GLN A 154 -7.55 -6.49 27.56
N PRO A 155 -8.02 -5.70 28.57
CA PRO A 155 -9.16 -6.12 29.38
C PRO A 155 -10.38 -6.30 28.49
N ASN A 156 -11.05 -7.44 28.66
CA ASN A 156 -12.26 -7.79 27.95
C ASN A 156 -13.28 -6.63 28.10
N PRO A 157 -13.73 -5.95 27.03
CA PRO A 157 -14.70 -4.85 27.17
C PRO A 157 -16.07 -5.34 27.62
N ASP A 158 -16.32 -6.65 27.55
CA ASP A 158 -17.54 -7.28 28.04
C ASP A 158 -17.26 -7.92 29.42
N GLY A 159 -17.26 -7.08 30.45
CA GLY A 159 -17.33 -7.52 31.84
C GLY A 159 -18.67 -8.27 32.13
N GLY A 160 -18.90 -9.33 31.39
CA GLY A 160 -19.98 -10.28 31.67
C GLY A 160 -19.72 -11.00 32.99
N THR A 161 -20.44 -10.60 34.02
CA THR A 161 -20.54 -11.27 35.32
C THR A 161 -20.77 -12.75 35.07
N GLU A 162 -19.80 -13.61 35.40
CA GLU A 162 -20.01 -15.05 35.50
C GLU A 162 -21.09 -15.30 36.56
N LEU A 163 -22.27 -15.59 36.09
CA LEU A 163 -23.32 -16.21 36.94
C LEU A 163 -22.83 -17.60 37.35
N SER A 164 -22.26 -17.69 38.55
CA SER A 164 -21.94 -18.95 39.19
C SER A 164 -23.23 -19.76 39.36
N TYR A 165 -23.45 -20.75 38.50
CA TYR A 165 -24.46 -21.77 38.67
C TYR A 165 -23.99 -22.69 39.79
N GLN A 166 -24.69 -22.62 40.98
CA GLN A 166 -24.58 -23.62 42.02
C GLN A 166 -25.73 -24.63 41.81
N PRO A 167 -25.45 -25.91 41.55
CA PRO A 167 -26.49 -26.94 41.57
C PRO A 167 -26.91 -27.24 43.03
N ALA A 168 -28.22 -27.37 43.25
CA ALA A 168 -28.85 -27.78 44.48
C ALA A 168 -28.63 -29.28 44.76
#